data_64f6af147c7b5622e8adc6d373056488
#
_entry.id   64f6af147c7b5622e8adc6d373056488
#
_cell.length_a   1.000
_cell.length_b   1.000
_cell.length_c   1.000
_cell.angle_alpha   90.00
_cell.angle_beta   90.00
_cell.angle_gamma   90.00
#
_symmetry.space_group_name_H-M   'P 1'
#
loop_
_entity.id
_entity.type
_entity.pdbx_description
1 polymer ?
#
loop_
_entity_poly.entity_id
_entity_poly.type
_entity_poly.pdbx_seq_one_letter_code
_entity_poly.pdbx_strand_id
1 'polypeptide(L)'
;MPLILPVHKIYPAFGKNCFIAENATITGDVVMGDDCSIWFNAVVRGDVNSIRIGNGVNIQDNAVIHCTYQKAATVIGDHVSIGHNAIVHGCTLHNNILVGMGAIVMDHAIVNENVLIAAGSVVLENSVLESGFIYGGVPAKKIKPLSEEEFRQTIKRISDNYIMYAGWYQQ
;
A
#
# COMPACT_ATOMS: atom_id res chain seq x y z
N MET A 1 -12.30 14.79 -11.17
CA MET A 1 -12.65 14.21 -9.85
C MET A 1 -12.34 12.74 -9.89
N PRO A 2 -11.83 12.13 -8.81
CA PRO A 2 -11.54 10.70 -8.76
C PRO A 2 -12.80 9.86 -9.07
N LEU A 3 -12.58 8.67 -9.61
CA LEU A 3 -13.67 7.72 -9.85
C LEU A 3 -13.92 6.89 -8.59
N ILE A 4 -14.95 7.26 -7.82
CA ILE A 4 -15.34 6.56 -6.59
C ILE A 4 -16.68 5.90 -6.82
N LEU A 5 -16.73 4.56 -6.82
CA LEU A 5 -17.91 3.79 -7.15
C LEU A 5 -18.30 2.81 -6.05
N PRO A 6 -19.59 2.70 -5.70
CA PRO A 6 -20.06 1.63 -4.85
C PRO A 6 -20.08 0.29 -5.61
N VAL A 7 -19.89 -0.79 -4.88
CA VAL A 7 -20.18 -2.16 -5.34
C VAL A 7 -21.14 -2.79 -4.34
N HIS A 8 -22.23 -3.40 -4.80
CA HIS A 8 -23.28 -3.96 -3.93
C HIS A 8 -23.80 -2.97 -2.87
N LYS A 9 -23.89 -1.68 -3.20
CA LYS A 9 -24.29 -0.57 -2.31
C LYS A 9 -23.28 -0.28 -1.18
N ILE A 10 -22.07 -0.86 -1.20
CA ILE A 10 -20.99 -0.55 -0.28
C ILE A 10 -20.13 0.53 -0.95
N TYR A 11 -19.99 1.66 -0.27
CA TYR A 11 -19.20 2.82 -0.72
C TYR A 11 -17.83 2.81 -0.04
N PRO A 12 -16.77 3.21 -0.76
CA PRO A 12 -15.50 3.53 -0.11
C PRO A 12 -15.66 4.61 0.97
N ALA A 13 -14.95 4.42 2.10
CA ALA A 13 -14.94 5.37 3.21
C ALA A 13 -13.51 5.83 3.49
N PHE A 14 -13.36 7.12 3.78
CA PHE A 14 -12.06 7.78 3.96
C PHE A 14 -12.02 8.53 5.30
N GLY A 15 -10.85 8.50 5.93
CA GLY A 15 -10.55 9.31 7.09
C GLY A 15 -10.36 10.80 6.74
N LYS A 16 -9.79 11.55 7.67
CA LYS A 16 -9.53 12.98 7.52
C LYS A 16 -8.25 13.23 6.72
N ASN A 17 -8.15 14.41 6.13
CA ASN A 17 -6.96 14.93 5.43
C ASN A 17 -6.45 14.00 4.31
N CYS A 18 -7.33 13.20 3.69
CA CYS A 18 -6.93 12.33 2.60
C CYS A 18 -6.83 13.11 1.28
N PHE A 19 -5.77 12.85 0.53
CA PHE A 19 -5.61 13.28 -0.86
C PHE A 19 -5.97 12.15 -1.81
N ILE A 20 -6.85 12.41 -2.77
CA ILE A 20 -7.19 11.45 -3.82
C ILE A 20 -7.05 12.17 -5.16
N ALA A 21 -6.10 11.74 -5.97
CA ALA A 21 -5.83 12.32 -7.28
C ALA A 21 -7.05 12.22 -8.19
N GLU A 22 -7.24 13.20 -9.07
CA GLU A 22 -8.45 13.36 -9.89
C GLU A 22 -8.75 12.20 -10.84
N ASN A 23 -7.77 11.38 -11.17
CA ASN A 23 -7.90 10.21 -12.03
C ASN A 23 -7.62 8.87 -11.31
N ALA A 24 -7.57 8.88 -9.97
CA ALA A 24 -7.55 7.65 -9.19
C ALA A 24 -8.92 6.97 -9.21
N THR A 25 -8.90 5.63 -9.12
CA THR A 25 -10.12 4.81 -9.11
C THR A 25 -10.22 4.03 -7.81
N ILE A 26 -11.34 4.20 -7.07
CA ILE A 26 -11.57 3.50 -5.81
C ILE A 26 -12.98 2.92 -5.83
N THR A 27 -13.11 1.60 -5.61
CA THR A 27 -14.42 0.95 -5.72
C THR A 27 -14.68 -0.04 -4.59
N GLY A 28 -15.95 -0.11 -4.15
CA GLY A 28 -16.45 -1.15 -3.26
C GLY A 28 -16.05 -1.00 -1.80
N ASP A 29 -15.80 -2.12 -1.13
CA ASP A 29 -15.53 -2.20 0.30
C ASP A 29 -14.08 -1.81 0.64
N VAL A 30 -13.82 -0.51 0.60
CA VAL A 30 -12.54 0.10 0.95
C VAL A 30 -12.75 1.03 2.14
N VAL A 31 -11.99 0.83 3.21
CA VAL A 31 -11.92 1.75 4.36
C VAL A 31 -10.49 2.21 4.53
N MET A 32 -10.27 3.51 4.55
CA MET A 32 -8.96 4.15 4.66
C MET A 32 -8.94 5.11 5.86
N GLY A 33 -7.84 5.09 6.61
CA GLY A 33 -7.60 5.96 7.75
C GLY A 33 -7.27 7.40 7.39
N ASP A 34 -6.74 8.14 8.36
CA ASP A 34 -6.41 9.55 8.24
C ASP A 34 -5.06 9.78 7.52
N ASP A 35 -4.85 10.98 6.98
CA ASP A 35 -3.60 11.47 6.39
C ASP A 35 -3.06 10.59 5.25
N CYS A 36 -3.93 9.90 4.53
CA CYS A 36 -3.58 9.03 3.42
C CYS A 36 -3.57 9.75 2.07
N SER A 37 -2.84 9.20 1.10
CA SER A 37 -2.83 9.74 -0.27
C SER A 37 -2.90 8.65 -1.34
N ILE A 38 -3.79 8.83 -2.32
CA ILE A 38 -3.93 7.97 -3.50
C ILE A 38 -3.60 8.81 -4.73
N TRP A 39 -2.54 8.42 -5.43
CA TRP A 39 -1.94 9.21 -6.48
C TRP A 39 -2.49 8.88 -7.87
N PHE A 40 -1.92 9.52 -8.90
CA PHE A 40 -2.47 9.50 -10.24
C PHE A 40 -2.52 8.09 -10.86
N ASN A 41 -3.64 7.73 -11.47
CA ASN A 41 -3.93 6.42 -12.07
C ASN A 41 -3.86 5.23 -11.10
N ALA A 42 -3.74 5.45 -9.80
CA ALA A 42 -3.79 4.35 -8.84
C ALA A 42 -5.21 3.75 -8.78
N VAL A 43 -5.28 2.44 -8.58
CA VAL A 43 -6.54 1.68 -8.51
C VAL A 43 -6.62 0.95 -7.18
N VAL A 44 -7.68 1.22 -6.39
CA VAL A 44 -7.99 0.51 -5.15
C VAL A 44 -9.37 -0.12 -5.30
N ARG A 45 -9.40 -1.44 -5.52
CA ARG A 45 -10.62 -2.13 -5.92
C ARG A 45 -11.05 -3.21 -4.92
N GLY A 46 -11.95 -2.84 -4.00
CA GLY A 46 -12.57 -3.71 -2.98
C GLY A 46 -13.93 -4.26 -3.43
N ASP A 47 -14.02 -4.75 -4.66
CA ASP A 47 -15.26 -5.22 -5.27
C ASP A 47 -15.58 -6.70 -4.96
N VAL A 48 -14.55 -7.49 -4.69
CA VAL A 48 -14.66 -8.93 -4.46
C VAL A 48 -14.33 -9.35 -3.02
N ASN A 49 -13.65 -8.48 -2.27
CA ASN A 49 -13.34 -8.65 -0.86
C ASN A 49 -12.98 -7.28 -0.25
N SER A 50 -12.81 -7.23 1.07
CA SER A 50 -12.51 -5.98 1.78
C SER A 50 -11.06 -5.53 1.63
N ILE A 51 -10.87 -4.20 1.57
CA ILE A 51 -9.58 -3.53 1.71
C ILE A 51 -9.64 -2.63 2.93
N ARG A 52 -8.67 -2.79 3.84
CA ARG A 52 -8.52 -1.99 5.06
C ARG A 52 -7.17 -1.33 5.07
N ILE A 53 -7.13 -0.01 5.16
CA ILE A 53 -5.93 0.81 5.05
C ILE A 53 -5.82 1.67 6.31
N GLY A 54 -4.69 1.63 6.98
CA GLY A 54 -4.38 2.42 8.17
C GLY A 54 -4.15 3.90 7.86
N ASN A 55 -3.45 4.59 8.76
CA ASN A 55 -3.18 6.02 8.67
C ASN A 55 -1.83 6.31 7.99
N GLY A 56 -1.69 7.49 7.37
CA GLY A 56 -0.44 7.93 6.76
C GLY A 56 0.05 7.05 5.60
N VAL A 57 -0.84 6.31 4.96
CA VAL A 57 -0.52 5.42 3.83
C VAL A 57 -0.49 6.23 2.54
N ASN A 58 0.54 5.97 1.71
CA ASN A 58 0.55 6.52 0.36
C ASN A 58 0.53 5.40 -0.70
N ILE A 59 -0.38 5.51 -1.64
CA ILE A 59 -0.53 4.62 -2.79
C ILE A 59 -0.14 5.42 -4.03
N GLN A 60 1.07 5.17 -4.53
CA GLN A 60 1.69 6.00 -5.55
C GLN A 60 1.14 5.72 -6.95
N ASP A 61 1.59 6.53 -7.92
CA ASP A 61 1.03 6.52 -9.27
C ASP A 61 1.04 5.12 -9.90
N ASN A 62 -0.06 4.76 -10.56
CA ASN A 62 -0.29 3.48 -11.24
C ASN A 62 -0.24 2.24 -10.32
N ALA A 63 -0.16 2.38 -9.00
CA ALA A 63 -0.21 1.22 -8.11
C ALA A 63 -1.62 0.60 -8.10
N VAL A 64 -1.68 -0.73 -7.90
CA VAL A 64 -2.93 -1.47 -7.87
C VAL A 64 -3.07 -2.21 -6.55
N ILE A 65 -4.18 -1.96 -5.85
CA ILE A 65 -4.57 -2.69 -4.65
C ILE A 65 -5.84 -3.47 -4.95
N HIS A 66 -5.77 -4.79 -4.75
CA HIS A 66 -6.92 -5.65 -5.01
C HIS A 66 -6.98 -6.86 -4.05
N CYS A 67 -7.91 -7.74 -4.27
CA CYS A 67 -8.23 -8.89 -3.41
C CYS A 67 -8.62 -10.10 -4.24
N THR A 68 -8.67 -11.29 -3.63
CA THR A 68 -9.26 -12.50 -4.24
C THR A 68 -10.65 -12.76 -3.66
N TYR A 69 -11.62 -13.00 -4.54
CA TYR A 69 -13.01 -13.26 -4.18
C TYR A 69 -13.14 -14.36 -3.12
N GLN A 70 -13.77 -14.04 -1.99
CA GLN A 70 -14.02 -14.94 -0.85
C GLN A 70 -12.79 -15.67 -0.28
N LYS A 71 -11.57 -15.32 -0.70
CA LYS A 71 -10.34 -16.01 -0.26
C LYS A 71 -9.39 -15.09 0.49
N ALA A 72 -9.02 -13.97 -0.09
CA ALA A 72 -7.97 -13.12 0.44
C ALA A 72 -8.40 -11.64 0.43
N ALA A 73 -8.55 -11.06 1.60
CA ALA A 73 -8.71 -9.62 1.81
C ALA A 73 -7.34 -8.93 1.82
N THR A 74 -7.31 -7.61 1.61
CA THR A 74 -6.09 -6.83 1.73
C THR A 74 -6.14 -5.96 2.98
N VAL A 75 -5.12 -6.07 3.83
CA VAL A 75 -4.96 -5.26 5.04
C VAL A 75 -3.62 -4.54 4.99
N ILE A 76 -3.65 -3.22 5.16
CA ILE A 76 -2.48 -2.35 5.12
C ILE A 76 -2.48 -1.54 6.42
N GLY A 77 -1.40 -1.66 7.19
CA GLY A 77 -1.19 -0.94 8.45
C GLY A 77 -0.83 0.53 8.24
N ASP A 78 -0.37 1.16 9.32
CA ASP A 78 -0.02 2.57 9.32
C ASP A 78 1.34 2.85 8.66
N HIS A 79 1.48 4.04 8.05
CA HIS A 79 2.73 4.53 7.47
C HIS A 79 3.34 3.58 6.43
N VAL A 80 2.51 2.94 5.63
CA VAL A 80 2.94 2.10 4.51
C VAL A 80 3.04 2.93 3.25
N SER A 81 4.18 2.83 2.55
CA SER A 81 4.38 3.44 1.24
C SER A 81 4.32 2.37 0.15
N ILE A 82 3.40 2.51 -0.79
CA ILE A 82 3.25 1.60 -1.93
C ILE A 82 3.75 2.32 -3.17
N GLY A 83 4.93 1.91 -3.64
CA GLY A 83 5.68 2.56 -4.71
C GLY A 83 4.95 2.53 -6.06
N HIS A 84 5.37 3.42 -6.96
CA HIS A 84 4.81 3.54 -8.31
C HIS A 84 4.76 2.18 -9.03
N ASN A 85 3.66 1.87 -9.71
CA ASN A 85 3.42 0.62 -10.44
C ASN A 85 3.45 -0.66 -9.58
N ALA A 86 3.47 -0.57 -8.25
CA ALA A 86 3.43 -1.76 -7.40
C ALA A 86 2.04 -2.40 -7.38
N ILE A 87 2.00 -3.71 -7.12
CA ILE A 87 0.76 -4.48 -6.96
C ILE A 87 0.73 -5.07 -5.55
N VAL A 88 -0.32 -4.77 -4.81
CA VAL A 88 -0.59 -5.33 -3.48
C VAL A 88 -1.91 -6.08 -3.55
N HIS A 89 -1.86 -7.40 -3.41
CA HIS A 89 -3.00 -8.25 -3.70
C HIS A 89 -3.24 -9.28 -2.61
N GLY A 90 -4.41 -9.25 -1.98
CA GLY A 90 -4.88 -10.26 -1.03
C GLY A 90 -3.95 -10.56 0.15
N CYS A 91 -3.19 -9.59 0.63
CA CYS A 91 -2.12 -9.78 1.62
C CYS A 91 -2.28 -8.88 2.84
N THR A 92 -1.46 -9.11 3.85
CA THR A 92 -1.35 -8.27 5.05
C THR A 92 0.01 -7.58 5.09
N LEU A 93 -0.01 -6.26 5.07
CA LEU A 93 1.13 -5.40 5.32
C LEU A 93 0.94 -4.77 6.71
N HIS A 94 1.86 -5.03 7.64
CA HIS A 94 1.85 -4.37 8.95
C HIS A 94 2.35 -2.91 8.83
N ASN A 95 2.80 -2.31 9.94
CA ASN A 95 3.17 -0.90 9.94
C ASN A 95 4.58 -0.63 9.39
N ASN A 96 4.81 0.61 8.92
CA ASN A 96 6.12 1.08 8.52
C ASN A 96 6.77 0.20 7.44
N ILE A 97 6.12 0.02 6.33
CA ILE A 97 6.61 -0.79 5.22
C ILE A 97 6.81 0.09 3.98
N LEU A 98 7.90 -0.16 3.26
CA LEU A 98 8.07 0.35 1.91
C LEU A 98 7.97 -0.80 0.91
N VAL A 99 6.93 -0.81 0.10
CA VAL A 99 6.82 -1.64 -1.10
C VAL A 99 7.44 -0.87 -2.25
N GLY A 100 8.58 -1.33 -2.73
CA GLY A 100 9.33 -0.66 -3.79
C GLY A 100 8.57 -0.57 -5.11
N MET A 101 8.98 0.37 -5.98
CA MET A 101 8.39 0.59 -7.29
C MET A 101 8.34 -0.70 -8.12
N GLY A 102 7.18 -1.00 -8.70
CA GLY A 102 6.98 -2.20 -9.53
C GLY A 102 7.04 -3.54 -8.78
N ALA A 103 7.12 -3.53 -7.45
CA ALA A 103 7.09 -4.78 -6.67
C ALA A 103 5.68 -5.37 -6.63
N ILE A 104 5.60 -6.69 -6.47
CA ILE A 104 4.34 -7.44 -6.39
C ILE A 104 4.30 -8.21 -5.06
N VAL A 105 3.22 -8.03 -4.31
CA VAL A 105 2.95 -8.79 -3.09
C VAL A 105 1.67 -9.59 -3.30
N MET A 106 1.78 -10.92 -3.24
CA MET A 106 0.71 -11.85 -3.62
C MET A 106 -0.15 -12.28 -2.42
N ASP A 107 -1.22 -13.01 -2.70
CA ASP A 107 -2.23 -13.44 -1.76
C ASP A 107 -1.64 -14.15 -0.52
N HIS A 108 -2.23 -13.89 0.63
CA HIS A 108 -1.86 -14.49 1.91
C HIS A 108 -0.42 -14.21 2.37
N ALA A 109 0.34 -13.38 1.63
CA ALA A 109 1.63 -12.93 2.14
C ALA A 109 1.43 -12.04 3.38
N ILE A 110 2.28 -12.24 4.38
CA ILE A 110 2.33 -11.43 5.60
C ILE A 110 3.67 -10.73 5.63
N VAL A 111 3.63 -9.40 5.55
CA VAL A 111 4.82 -8.57 5.68
C VAL A 111 4.78 -7.93 7.06
N ASN A 112 5.69 -8.34 7.94
CA ASN A 112 5.77 -7.78 9.28
C ASN A 112 6.30 -6.34 9.24
N GLU A 113 6.23 -5.66 10.36
CA GLU A 113 6.58 -4.25 10.49
C GLU A 113 8.05 -3.94 10.18
N ASN A 114 8.32 -2.71 9.77
CA ASN A 114 9.68 -2.22 9.48
C ASN A 114 10.39 -3.06 8.39
N VAL A 115 9.70 -3.35 7.30
CA VAL A 115 10.24 -4.09 6.15
C VAL A 115 10.35 -3.18 4.94
N LEU A 116 11.48 -3.31 4.23
CA LEU A 116 11.66 -2.73 2.90
C LEU A 116 11.67 -3.84 1.84
N ILE A 117 10.73 -3.78 0.92
CA ILE A 117 10.69 -4.63 -0.28
C ILE A 117 11.30 -3.83 -1.43
N ALA A 118 12.41 -4.31 -1.98
CA ALA A 118 13.13 -3.62 -3.06
C ALA A 118 12.29 -3.52 -4.34
N ALA A 119 12.58 -2.52 -5.17
CA ALA A 119 11.88 -2.32 -6.44
C ALA A 119 11.93 -3.57 -7.34
N GLY A 120 10.84 -3.85 -8.05
CA GLY A 120 10.71 -4.98 -8.97
C GLY A 120 10.69 -6.37 -8.32
N SER A 121 10.58 -6.45 -7.01
CA SER A 121 10.56 -7.73 -6.28
C SER A 121 9.20 -8.42 -6.35
N VAL A 122 9.19 -9.77 -6.25
CA VAL A 122 7.95 -10.55 -6.19
C VAL A 122 7.91 -11.36 -4.89
N VAL A 123 7.03 -10.96 -3.98
CA VAL A 123 6.71 -11.69 -2.75
C VAL A 123 5.61 -12.70 -3.07
N LEU A 124 5.95 -13.98 -3.02
CA LEU A 124 5.04 -15.08 -3.39
C LEU A 124 3.91 -15.25 -2.38
N GLU A 125 2.87 -15.93 -2.81
CA GLU A 125 1.75 -16.34 -1.95
C GLU A 125 2.24 -17.06 -0.68
N ASN A 126 1.55 -16.82 0.43
CA ASN A 126 1.80 -17.42 1.73
C ASN A 126 3.20 -17.14 2.32
N SER A 127 3.96 -16.21 1.73
CA SER A 127 5.26 -15.80 2.29
C SER A 127 5.08 -15.03 3.58
N VAL A 128 5.99 -15.25 4.53
CA VAL A 128 6.08 -14.43 5.75
C VAL A 128 7.42 -13.72 5.76
N LEU A 129 7.39 -12.40 5.70
CA LEU A 129 8.59 -11.55 5.75
C LEU A 129 8.79 -11.09 7.21
N GLU A 130 9.95 -11.39 7.75
CA GLU A 130 10.32 -11.03 9.12
C GLU A 130 10.56 -9.52 9.27
N SER A 131 10.17 -8.98 10.40
CA SER A 131 10.36 -7.57 10.76
C SER A 131 11.84 -7.15 10.76
N GLY A 132 12.11 -5.93 10.32
CA GLY A 132 13.44 -5.32 10.40
C GLY A 132 14.43 -5.78 9.32
N PHE A 133 13.94 -6.22 8.16
CA PHE A 133 14.80 -6.68 7.06
C PHE A 133 14.44 -6.03 5.72
N ILE A 134 15.44 -6.05 4.84
CA ILE A 134 15.29 -5.72 3.42
C ILE A 134 15.13 -7.04 2.64
N TYR A 135 14.11 -7.09 1.79
CA TYR A 135 13.83 -8.19 0.88
C TYR A 135 13.92 -7.74 -0.57
N GLY A 136 14.36 -8.62 -1.46
CA GLY A 136 14.45 -8.30 -2.88
C GLY A 136 14.60 -9.49 -3.80
N GLY A 137 14.34 -9.30 -5.09
CA GLY A 137 14.47 -10.30 -6.13
C GLY A 137 13.15 -10.96 -6.55
N VAL A 138 13.24 -11.89 -7.50
CA VAL A 138 12.13 -12.68 -8.06
C VAL A 138 12.52 -14.15 -8.01
N PRO A 139 11.98 -14.91 -7.05
CA PRO A 139 11.18 -14.49 -5.90
C PRO A 139 11.97 -13.67 -4.87
N ALA A 140 11.29 -12.87 -4.08
CA ALA A 140 11.90 -12.04 -3.04
C ALA A 140 12.57 -12.91 -1.97
N LYS A 141 13.80 -12.56 -1.61
CA LYS A 141 14.61 -13.21 -0.57
C LYS A 141 15.08 -12.17 0.42
N LYS A 142 15.32 -12.59 1.65
CA LYS A 142 15.94 -11.78 2.68
C LYS A 142 17.36 -11.40 2.24
N ILE A 143 17.67 -10.10 2.18
CA ILE A 143 18.96 -9.58 1.76
C ILE A 143 19.86 -9.27 2.97
N LYS A 144 19.37 -8.39 3.85
CA LYS A 144 20.11 -7.94 5.04
C LYS A 144 19.18 -7.31 6.07
N PRO A 145 19.61 -7.13 7.32
CA PRO A 145 18.89 -6.29 8.27
C PRO A 145 18.72 -4.87 7.73
N LEU A 146 17.57 -4.26 8.03
CA LEU A 146 17.31 -2.85 7.79
C LEU A 146 17.89 -2.05 8.96
N SER A 147 18.93 -1.26 8.71
CA SER A 147 19.51 -0.41 9.75
C SER A 147 18.57 0.74 10.12
N GLU A 148 18.75 1.30 11.31
CA GLU A 148 17.95 2.46 11.75
C GLU A 148 18.13 3.66 10.83
N GLU A 149 19.33 3.87 10.30
CA GLU A 149 19.61 4.92 9.34
C GLU A 149 18.87 4.69 8.02
N GLU A 150 18.89 3.47 7.47
CA GLU A 150 18.15 3.12 6.26
C GLU A 150 16.64 3.26 6.48
N PHE A 151 16.12 2.85 7.64
CA PHE A 151 14.71 3.05 8.00
C PHE A 151 14.32 4.53 7.95
N ARG A 152 15.11 5.40 8.59
CA ARG A 152 14.86 6.85 8.59
C ARG A 152 14.96 7.46 7.20
N GLN A 153 15.99 7.09 6.43
CA GLN A 153 16.27 7.67 5.11
C GLN A 153 15.34 7.15 4.01
N THR A 154 14.65 6.05 4.24
CA THR A 154 13.75 5.46 3.26
C THR A 154 12.30 5.44 3.77
N ILE A 155 11.92 4.48 4.60
CA ILE A 155 10.53 4.22 4.99
C ILE A 155 9.90 5.47 5.62
N LYS A 156 10.52 5.98 6.70
CA LYS A 156 9.97 7.13 7.41
C LYS A 156 9.94 8.38 6.53
N ARG A 157 11.06 8.72 5.89
CA ARG A 157 11.17 9.92 5.04
C ARG A 157 10.15 9.90 3.90
N ILE A 158 9.94 8.75 3.25
CA ILE A 158 8.98 8.65 2.15
C ILE A 158 7.56 8.86 2.68
N SER A 159 7.19 8.17 3.77
CA SER A 159 5.86 8.33 4.38
C SER A 159 5.58 9.80 4.74
N ASP A 160 6.50 10.45 5.46
CA ASP A 160 6.36 11.85 5.87
C ASP A 160 6.27 12.80 4.66
N ASN A 161 7.10 12.57 3.63
CA ASN A 161 7.11 13.41 2.44
C ASN A 161 5.79 13.31 1.66
N TYR A 162 5.18 12.14 1.57
CA TYR A 162 3.93 11.99 0.84
C TYR A 162 2.74 12.67 1.52
N ILE A 163 2.75 12.79 2.85
CA ILE A 163 1.79 13.64 3.58
C ILE A 163 2.00 15.10 3.19
N MET A 164 3.26 15.57 3.17
CA MET A 164 3.59 16.94 2.75
C MET A 164 3.22 17.20 1.28
N TYR A 165 3.55 16.26 0.36
CA TYR A 165 3.25 16.42 -1.07
C TYR A 165 1.74 16.50 -1.33
N ALA A 166 0.94 15.71 -0.62
CA ALA A 166 -0.51 15.77 -0.70
C ALA A 166 -1.05 17.17 -0.42
N GLY A 167 -0.45 17.88 0.56
CA GLY A 167 -0.81 19.26 0.90
C GLY A 167 -0.56 20.28 -0.23
N TRP A 168 0.33 20.01 -1.17
CA TRP A 168 0.56 20.89 -2.32
C TRP A 168 -0.60 20.92 -3.32
N TYR A 169 -1.40 19.86 -3.36
CA TYR A 169 -2.56 19.74 -4.25
C TYR A 169 -3.88 20.14 -3.60
N GLN A 170 -3.88 20.44 -2.30
CA GLN A 170 -5.08 20.81 -1.53
C GLN A 170 -5.22 22.34 -1.31
N GLN A 171 -4.47 23.14 -2.07
CA GLN A 171 -4.47 24.62 -2.01
C GLN A 171 -5.65 25.22 -2.78
#